data_aa61268ee8c1d83c296fc5734960060e
#
_entry.id   aa61268ee8c1d83c296fc5734960060e
#
_cell.length_a   1.000
_cell.length_b   1.000
_cell.length_c   1.000
_cell.angle_alpha   90.00
_cell.angle_beta   90.00
_cell.angle_gamma   90.00
#
_symmetry.space_group_name_H-M   'P 1'
#
loop_
_entity.id
_entity.type
_entity.pdbx_description
1 polymer ?
#
loop_
_entity_poly.entity_id
_entity_poly.type
_entity_poly.pdbx_seq_one_letter_code
_entity_poly.pdbx_strand_id
1 'polypeptide(L)'
;MNLLCRGRALGDDPSLGVVYAALYSSADPRRGVVPGETFQLGLSVAPDQSASRGCAYLLEAPLKGIAEVVALQGLEYFPRQRWFRVRADAGETATGVLHLRLRESVAAPVLRPQIMVGVPDATGRRLVRTGKLSDEALRLRAPSARGLRIEAEPGRPGSVNVLSAAPAGSTAISVTQPGNGDAQLSYDGWVTYTPTPGFTGYDRFEYVVGTPAAAKLTSHVNVFVGPTAHIPGVFPQHPTDVAFRPWQWPELIGEMPWPRPDQSARNR
;
A
#
# COMPACT_ATOMS: atom_id res chain seq x y z
N MET A 1 -14.32 1.78 -6.14
CA MET A 1 -14.00 2.36 -4.83
C MET A 1 -14.50 1.44 -3.72
N ASN A 2 -13.70 1.24 -2.68
CA ASN A 2 -14.05 0.41 -1.54
C ASN A 2 -14.75 1.28 -0.49
N LEU A 3 -15.82 0.77 0.12
CA LEU A 3 -16.51 1.44 1.21
C LEU A 3 -15.59 1.46 2.45
N LEU A 4 -15.31 2.65 2.98
CA LEU A 4 -14.58 2.81 4.24
C LEU A 4 -15.53 2.89 5.42
N CYS A 5 -16.53 3.74 5.35
CA CYS A 5 -17.54 3.86 6.41
C CYS A 5 -18.85 4.41 5.86
N ARG A 6 -19.90 4.19 6.62
CA ARG A 6 -21.22 4.77 6.39
C ARG A 6 -21.87 5.14 7.72
N GLY A 7 -22.75 6.11 7.67
CA GLY A 7 -23.50 6.53 8.84
C GLY A 7 -24.72 7.33 8.46
N ARG A 8 -25.47 7.72 9.47
CA ARG A 8 -26.68 8.51 9.32
C ARG A 8 -26.74 9.59 10.38
N ALA A 9 -27.36 10.68 10.06
CA ALA A 9 -27.81 11.70 11.01
C ALA A 9 -29.32 11.75 11.00
N LEU A 10 -29.90 11.84 12.19
CA LEU A 10 -31.33 12.05 12.42
C LEU A 10 -31.50 13.50 12.83
N GLY A 11 -32.54 14.18 12.33
CA GLY A 11 -32.98 15.47 12.85
C GLY A 11 -33.46 15.34 14.31
N ASP A 12 -33.41 16.43 15.06
CA ASP A 12 -33.94 16.45 16.43
C ASP A 12 -35.48 16.32 16.43
N ASP A 13 -36.11 16.68 15.33
CA ASP A 13 -37.50 16.43 15.01
C ASP A 13 -37.57 15.31 13.95
N PRO A 14 -38.36 14.24 14.17
CA PRO A 14 -38.55 13.18 13.18
C PRO A 14 -39.04 13.66 11.82
N SER A 15 -39.74 14.83 11.77
CA SER A 15 -40.17 15.43 10.53
C SER A 15 -39.02 15.97 9.65
N LEU A 16 -37.85 16.15 10.21
CA LEU A 16 -36.66 16.61 9.47
C LEU A 16 -35.96 15.51 8.66
N GLY A 17 -36.44 14.26 8.80
CA GLY A 17 -35.94 13.13 8.04
C GLY A 17 -34.55 12.62 8.45
N VAL A 18 -34.01 11.76 7.60
CA VAL A 18 -32.72 11.10 7.81
C VAL A 18 -31.76 11.43 6.67
N VAL A 19 -30.54 11.74 7.01
CA VAL A 19 -29.46 11.92 6.03
C VAL A 19 -28.45 10.79 6.19
N TYR A 20 -28.23 10.06 5.11
CA TYR A 20 -27.22 9.01 5.02
C TYR A 20 -25.95 9.60 4.39
N ALA A 21 -24.81 9.12 4.83
CA ALA A 21 -23.53 9.42 4.18
C ALA A 21 -22.63 8.20 4.15
N ALA A 22 -21.76 8.15 3.17
CA ALA A 22 -20.74 7.12 3.06
C ALA A 22 -19.43 7.70 2.54
N LEU A 23 -18.33 7.12 3.01
CA LEU A 23 -16.98 7.42 2.56
C LEU A 23 -16.38 6.20 1.88
N TYR A 24 -15.80 6.41 0.73
CA TYR A 24 -15.18 5.39 -0.10
C TYR A 24 -13.71 5.73 -0.35
N SER A 25 -12.89 4.72 -0.65
CA SER A 25 -11.53 4.90 -1.12
C SER A 25 -11.25 4.09 -2.38
N SER A 26 -10.44 4.63 -3.28
CA SER A 26 -9.89 3.87 -4.40
C SER A 26 -8.72 2.98 -4.00
N ALA A 27 -8.14 3.21 -2.82
CA ALA A 27 -7.03 2.40 -2.33
C ALA A 27 -7.45 0.95 -2.06
N ASP A 28 -6.58 0.01 -2.37
CA ASP A 28 -6.77 -1.39 -1.99
C ASP A 28 -6.58 -1.54 -0.47
N PRO A 29 -7.61 -1.99 0.28
CA PRO A 29 -7.52 -2.13 1.73
C PRO A 29 -6.47 -3.16 2.18
N ARG A 30 -6.11 -4.11 1.32
CA ARG A 30 -5.09 -5.13 1.60
C ARG A 30 -3.68 -4.62 1.33
N ARG A 31 -3.52 -3.93 0.21
CA ARG A 31 -2.24 -3.37 -0.20
C ARG A 31 -1.87 -2.10 0.59
N GLY A 32 -2.85 -1.25 0.88
CA GLY A 32 -2.63 0.09 1.41
C GLY A 32 -2.10 1.07 0.36
N VAL A 33 -1.79 2.29 0.78
CA VAL A 33 -1.23 3.37 -0.06
C VAL A 33 0.22 3.58 0.30
N VAL A 34 1.08 3.70 -0.71
CA VAL A 34 2.51 4.00 -0.53
C VAL A 34 2.80 5.49 -0.77
N PRO A 35 3.86 6.05 -0.16
CA PRO A 35 4.27 7.44 -0.40
C PRO A 35 4.42 7.75 -1.89
N GLY A 36 3.98 8.95 -2.29
CA GLY A 36 3.95 9.40 -3.67
C GLY A 36 2.77 8.88 -4.51
N GLU A 37 2.08 7.84 -4.05
CA GLU A 37 0.91 7.27 -4.75
C GLU A 37 -0.30 8.21 -4.65
N THR A 38 -1.07 8.29 -5.75
CA THR A 38 -2.35 8.99 -5.77
C THR A 38 -3.49 8.04 -5.47
N PHE A 39 -4.45 8.50 -4.69
CA PHE A 39 -5.67 7.77 -4.39
C PHE A 39 -6.85 8.74 -4.28
N GLN A 40 -8.06 8.22 -4.19
CA GLN A 40 -9.27 9.00 -4.12
C GLN A 40 -10.05 8.68 -2.85
N LEU A 41 -10.64 9.71 -2.25
CA LEU A 41 -11.70 9.58 -1.26
C LEU A 41 -12.99 10.11 -1.87
N GLY A 42 -14.00 9.26 -1.96
CA GLY A 42 -15.34 9.61 -2.41
C GLY A 42 -16.26 9.80 -1.21
N LEU A 43 -16.87 10.97 -1.08
CA LEU A 43 -17.87 11.27 -0.06
C LEU A 43 -19.24 11.34 -0.72
N SER A 44 -20.17 10.49 -0.31
CA SER A 44 -21.55 10.53 -0.77
C SER A 44 -22.50 10.95 0.33
N VAL A 45 -23.59 11.61 -0.04
CA VAL A 45 -24.69 11.99 0.84
C VAL A 45 -26.01 11.70 0.17
N ALA A 46 -26.95 11.16 0.91
CA ALA A 46 -28.30 10.84 0.45
C ALA A 46 -29.32 11.18 1.56
N PRO A 47 -29.99 12.32 1.51
CA PRO A 47 -31.14 12.59 2.34
C PRO A 47 -32.33 11.74 1.90
N ASP A 48 -33.14 11.29 2.86
CA ASP A 48 -34.38 10.62 2.54
C ASP A 48 -35.44 11.63 2.00
N GLN A 49 -36.62 11.11 1.65
CA GLN A 49 -37.70 11.92 1.11
C GLN A 49 -38.23 12.99 2.10
N SER A 50 -38.05 12.76 3.40
CA SER A 50 -38.52 13.66 4.47
C SER A 50 -37.54 14.78 4.76
N ALA A 51 -36.25 14.54 4.51
CA ALA A 51 -35.22 15.56 4.68
C ALA A 51 -35.17 16.49 3.48
N SER A 52 -35.42 17.78 3.68
CA SER A 52 -35.37 18.77 2.60
C SER A 52 -34.01 18.88 1.92
N ARG A 53 -32.95 18.58 2.67
CA ARG A 53 -31.55 18.63 2.21
C ARG A 53 -30.63 17.87 3.15
N GLY A 54 -29.56 17.28 2.60
CA GLY A 54 -28.49 16.67 3.38
C GLY A 54 -27.13 17.20 3.02
N CYS A 55 -26.23 17.23 4.00
CA CYS A 55 -24.82 17.57 3.78
C CYS A 55 -23.92 16.54 4.44
N ALA A 56 -22.81 16.22 3.78
CA ALA A 56 -21.71 15.49 4.39
C ALA A 56 -20.42 16.30 4.27
N TYR A 57 -19.59 16.20 5.28
CA TYR A 57 -18.35 16.96 5.41
C TYR A 57 -17.19 16.00 5.66
N LEU A 58 -16.12 16.16 4.90
CA LEU A 58 -14.84 15.51 5.17
C LEU A 58 -13.90 16.54 5.80
N LEU A 59 -13.36 16.23 6.97
CA LEU A 59 -12.45 17.11 7.68
C LEU A 59 -11.05 17.06 7.05
N GLU A 60 -10.44 18.24 6.85
CA GLU A 60 -9.07 18.35 6.35
C GLU A 60 -8.03 17.92 7.39
N ALA A 61 -8.31 18.14 8.68
CA ALA A 61 -7.31 17.93 9.75
C ALA A 61 -6.63 16.56 9.74
N PRO A 62 -7.35 15.43 9.55
CA PRO A 62 -6.70 14.12 9.46
C PRO A 62 -5.82 13.93 8.21
N LEU A 63 -6.03 14.73 7.16
CA LEU A 63 -5.27 14.67 5.92
C LEU A 63 -3.98 15.50 6.00
N LYS A 64 -3.99 16.53 6.86
CA LYS A 64 -2.89 17.48 6.98
C LYS A 64 -1.60 16.77 7.39
N GLY A 65 -0.53 17.01 6.63
CA GLY A 65 0.77 16.39 6.87
C GLY A 65 0.89 14.94 6.36
N ILE A 66 -0.23 14.31 6.00
CA ILE A 66 -0.27 12.93 5.48
C ILE A 66 -0.43 12.92 3.96
N ALA A 67 -1.40 13.67 3.45
CA ALA A 67 -1.70 13.72 2.03
C ALA A 67 -1.82 15.15 1.53
N GLU A 68 -1.58 15.31 0.25
CA GLU A 68 -1.76 16.55 -0.49
C GLU A 68 -3.02 16.46 -1.35
N VAL A 69 -3.84 17.50 -1.32
CA VAL A 69 -5.03 17.59 -2.18
C VAL A 69 -4.58 17.98 -3.59
N VAL A 70 -4.78 17.09 -4.55
CA VAL A 70 -4.40 17.30 -5.95
C VAL A 70 -5.56 17.92 -6.74
N ALA A 71 -6.78 17.43 -6.50
CA ALA A 71 -7.97 17.93 -7.20
C ALA A 71 -9.24 17.66 -6.38
N LEU A 72 -10.29 18.44 -6.69
CA LEU A 72 -11.64 18.32 -6.13
C LEU A 72 -12.63 18.14 -7.27
N GLN A 73 -13.58 17.23 -7.09
CA GLN A 73 -14.70 17.04 -7.99
C GLN A 73 -15.99 16.90 -7.19
N GLY A 74 -16.98 17.76 -7.45
CA GLY A 74 -18.27 17.72 -6.75
C GLY A 74 -18.22 18.05 -5.26
N LEU A 75 -17.13 18.63 -4.77
CA LEU A 75 -16.93 19.07 -3.40
C LEU A 75 -16.69 20.58 -3.34
N GLU A 76 -17.25 21.22 -2.33
CA GLU A 76 -16.95 22.61 -1.98
C GLU A 76 -15.95 22.64 -0.82
N TYR A 77 -14.89 23.44 -0.94
CA TYR A 77 -13.91 23.60 0.15
C TYR A 77 -14.19 24.86 0.96
N PHE A 78 -14.20 24.73 2.28
CA PHE A 78 -14.41 25.81 3.25
C PHE A 78 -13.10 26.06 4.03
N PRO A 79 -12.28 27.05 3.62
CA PRO A 79 -10.94 27.24 4.18
C PRO A 79 -10.95 27.69 5.64
N ARG A 80 -11.97 28.43 6.10
CA ARG A 80 -12.08 28.86 7.51
C ARG A 80 -12.37 27.69 8.44
N GLN A 81 -13.25 26.77 8.03
CA GLN A 81 -13.66 25.59 8.79
C GLN A 81 -12.73 24.40 8.54
N ARG A 82 -11.97 24.45 7.45
CA ARG A 82 -11.05 23.38 7.02
C ARG A 82 -11.77 22.06 6.77
N TRP A 83 -12.81 22.10 5.96
CA TRP A 83 -13.55 20.94 5.54
C TRP A 83 -13.99 21.00 4.07
N PHE A 84 -14.28 19.83 3.52
CA PHE A 84 -14.86 19.64 2.19
C PHE A 84 -16.30 19.20 2.35
N ARG A 85 -17.21 19.78 1.60
CA ARG A 85 -18.65 19.52 1.68
C ARG A 85 -19.18 18.95 0.38
N VAL A 86 -20.07 17.93 0.49
CA VAL A 86 -21.01 17.52 -0.54
C VAL A 86 -22.43 17.75 -0.04
N ARG A 87 -23.35 18.10 -0.93
CA ARG A 87 -24.74 18.42 -0.61
C ARG A 87 -25.67 17.74 -1.61
N ALA A 88 -26.80 17.22 -1.13
CA ALA A 88 -27.89 16.69 -1.93
C ALA A 88 -29.23 17.26 -1.46
N ASP A 89 -30.19 17.38 -2.36
CA ASP A 89 -31.57 17.72 -2.05
C ASP A 89 -32.38 16.44 -1.77
N ALA A 90 -33.63 16.60 -1.29
CA ALA A 90 -34.49 15.48 -0.85
C ALA A 90 -34.58 14.35 -1.88
N GLY A 91 -34.34 13.12 -1.43
CA GLY A 91 -34.42 11.92 -2.27
C GLY A 91 -33.32 11.78 -3.33
N GLU A 92 -32.38 12.72 -3.40
CA GLU A 92 -31.25 12.67 -4.32
C GLU A 92 -30.01 12.09 -3.64
N THR A 93 -29.08 11.58 -4.43
CA THR A 93 -27.76 11.20 -3.97
C THR A 93 -26.70 12.03 -4.67
N ALA A 94 -25.88 12.74 -3.90
CA ALA A 94 -24.74 13.46 -4.42
C ALA A 94 -23.43 12.82 -3.95
N THR A 95 -22.43 12.84 -4.81
CA THR A 95 -21.09 12.34 -4.51
C THR A 95 -20.05 13.37 -4.93
N GLY A 96 -19.10 13.59 -4.03
CA GLY A 96 -17.90 14.35 -4.32
C GLY A 96 -16.65 13.52 -4.15
N VAL A 97 -15.61 13.82 -4.91
CA VAL A 97 -14.35 13.08 -4.92
C VAL A 97 -13.19 14.00 -4.60
N LEU A 98 -12.36 13.60 -3.66
CA LEU A 98 -11.11 14.24 -3.30
C LEU A 98 -9.97 13.40 -3.87
N HIS A 99 -9.19 13.98 -4.76
CA HIS A 99 -7.98 13.35 -5.29
C HIS A 99 -6.81 13.74 -4.40
N LEU A 100 -6.14 12.74 -3.86
CA LEU A 100 -5.07 12.88 -2.88
C LEU A 100 -3.79 12.24 -3.40
N ARG A 101 -2.66 12.84 -3.04
CA ARG A 101 -1.34 12.22 -3.16
C ARG A 101 -0.78 12.01 -1.77
N LEU A 102 -0.38 10.78 -1.43
CA LEU A 102 0.29 10.51 -0.16
C LEU A 102 1.64 11.21 -0.15
N ARG A 103 1.93 11.97 0.92
CA ARG A 103 3.22 12.65 1.05
C ARG A 103 4.35 11.64 1.20
N GLU A 104 5.50 11.99 0.70
CA GLU A 104 6.70 11.15 0.69
C GLU A 104 7.25 10.85 2.10
N SER A 105 7.09 11.81 3.02
CA SER A 105 7.65 11.75 4.38
C SER A 105 6.64 11.35 5.46
N VAL A 106 5.63 10.55 5.11
CA VAL A 106 4.60 10.15 6.09
C VAL A 106 5.13 9.10 7.04
N ALA A 107 5.14 9.43 8.33
CA ALA A 107 5.49 8.51 9.40
C ALA A 107 4.29 7.75 9.99
N ALA A 108 3.05 8.15 9.64
CA ALA A 108 1.86 7.55 10.21
C ALA A 108 1.54 6.20 9.52
N PRO A 109 1.23 5.14 10.29
CA PRO A 109 0.91 3.83 9.70
C PRO A 109 -0.50 3.77 9.11
N VAL A 110 -1.36 4.74 9.42
CA VAL A 110 -2.75 4.79 9.01
C VAL A 110 -3.24 6.22 8.80
N LEU A 111 -4.12 6.41 7.81
CA LEU A 111 -4.94 7.60 7.66
C LEU A 111 -6.34 7.29 8.19
N ARG A 112 -6.84 8.11 9.12
CA ARG A 112 -8.19 8.01 9.66
C ARG A 112 -9.03 9.21 9.19
N PRO A 113 -9.68 9.13 8.03
CA PRO A 113 -10.55 10.19 7.56
C PRO A 113 -11.71 10.40 8.55
N GLN A 114 -12.05 11.65 8.80
CA GLN A 114 -13.19 11.98 9.66
C GLN A 114 -14.25 12.66 8.81
N ILE A 115 -15.47 12.13 8.87
CA ILE A 115 -16.63 12.73 8.23
C ILE A 115 -17.70 13.11 9.25
N MET A 116 -18.44 14.16 8.94
CA MET A 116 -19.61 14.59 9.67
C MET A 116 -20.80 14.60 8.72
N VAL A 117 -21.98 14.29 9.24
CA VAL A 117 -23.23 14.34 8.49
C VAL A 117 -24.11 15.40 9.14
N GLY A 118 -24.68 16.26 8.35
CA GLY A 118 -25.54 17.34 8.84
C GLY A 118 -26.92 17.30 8.18
N VAL A 119 -27.93 17.47 9.01
CA VAL A 119 -29.31 17.75 8.59
C VAL A 119 -29.51 19.28 8.77
N PRO A 120 -29.84 20.03 7.72
CA PRO A 120 -30.15 21.43 7.89
C PRO A 120 -31.46 21.61 8.70
N ASP A 121 -31.55 22.71 9.46
CA ASP A 121 -32.79 23.14 10.10
C ASP A 121 -33.84 23.51 9.06
N ALA A 122 -35.05 23.77 9.51
CA ALA A 122 -36.17 24.20 8.66
C ALA A 122 -35.86 25.47 7.82
N THR A 123 -34.87 26.26 8.23
CA THR A 123 -34.44 27.48 7.49
C THR A 123 -33.30 27.16 6.51
N GLY A 124 -32.71 25.97 6.55
CA GLY A 124 -31.56 25.58 5.73
C GLY A 124 -30.26 26.30 6.07
N ARG A 125 -30.25 27.08 7.16
CA ARG A 125 -29.13 27.97 7.54
C ARG A 125 -28.22 27.35 8.60
N ARG A 126 -28.73 26.43 9.41
CA ARG A 126 -27.97 25.76 10.47
C ARG A 126 -28.02 24.26 10.28
N LEU A 127 -26.91 23.56 10.57
CA LEU A 127 -26.92 22.13 10.70
C LEU A 127 -27.40 21.77 12.10
N VAL A 128 -28.52 21.07 12.20
CA VAL A 128 -29.16 20.73 13.47
C VAL A 128 -28.49 19.55 14.14
N ARG A 129 -27.83 18.66 13.39
CA ARG A 129 -27.12 17.53 13.95
C ARG A 129 -25.93 17.09 13.11
N THR A 130 -24.85 16.80 13.78
CA THR A 130 -23.67 16.16 13.21
C THR A 130 -23.48 14.78 13.80
N GLY A 131 -23.65 13.73 12.99
CA GLY A 131 -23.18 12.40 13.32
C GLY A 131 -21.72 12.28 12.93
N LYS A 132 -20.85 11.96 13.88
CA LYS A 132 -19.47 11.57 13.56
C LYS A 132 -19.50 10.14 13.04
N LEU A 133 -19.01 9.93 11.82
CA LEU A 133 -18.83 8.60 11.26
C LEU A 133 -17.42 8.11 11.59
N SER A 134 -17.39 6.89 12.02
CA SER A 134 -16.25 6.25 12.69
C SER A 134 -15.11 5.78 11.79
N ASP A 135 -14.23 5.35 12.27
CA ASP A 135 -12.99 4.69 12.69
C ASP A 135 -12.32 3.75 11.69
N GLU A 136 -12.79 3.60 10.46
CA GLU A 136 -12.09 2.79 9.48
C GLU A 136 -10.82 3.52 9.02
N ALA A 137 -9.71 2.85 9.25
CA ALA A 137 -8.40 3.37 8.94
C ALA A 137 -7.93 2.88 7.57
N LEU A 138 -7.58 3.81 6.71
CA LEU A 138 -6.85 3.49 5.51
C LEU A 138 -5.39 3.17 5.88
N ARG A 139 -4.93 1.97 5.57
CA ARG A 139 -3.53 1.58 5.82
C ARG A 139 -2.59 2.36 4.92
N LEU A 140 -1.57 2.94 5.53
CA LEU A 140 -0.45 3.54 4.83
C LEU A 140 0.73 2.58 4.95
N ARG A 141 1.37 2.30 3.84
CA ARG A 141 2.56 1.46 3.83
C ARG A 141 3.79 2.34 3.78
N ALA A 142 4.76 2.05 4.62
CA ALA A 142 6.09 2.60 4.41
C ALA A 142 6.58 2.18 3.01
N PRO A 143 7.30 3.05 2.30
CA PRO A 143 7.96 2.65 1.08
C PRO A 143 8.87 1.46 1.41
N SER A 144 8.83 0.44 0.59
CA SER A 144 9.68 -0.74 0.76
C SER A 144 10.22 -1.19 -0.58
N ALA A 145 11.46 -1.61 -0.59
CA ALA A 145 12.02 -2.36 -1.69
C ALA A 145 11.78 -3.85 -1.46
N ARG A 146 11.43 -4.59 -2.50
CA ARG A 146 11.13 -6.02 -2.41
C ARG A 146 12.39 -6.84 -2.66
N GLY A 147 12.46 -8.03 -2.03
CA GLY A 147 13.48 -9.03 -2.36
C GLY A 147 13.38 -9.45 -3.82
N LEU A 148 14.53 -9.62 -4.44
CA LEU A 148 14.72 -10.06 -5.82
C LEU A 148 15.45 -11.39 -5.87
N ARG A 149 15.49 -11.99 -7.06
CA ARG A 149 16.23 -13.23 -7.30
C ARG A 149 17.01 -13.16 -8.60
N ILE A 150 18.13 -13.83 -8.62
CA ILE A 150 18.92 -14.13 -9.80
C ILE A 150 19.04 -15.65 -9.90
N GLU A 151 18.83 -16.20 -11.08
CA GLU A 151 19.16 -17.55 -11.43
C GLU A 151 20.30 -17.52 -12.45
N ALA A 152 21.40 -18.19 -12.14
CA ALA A 152 22.61 -18.21 -12.96
C ALA A 152 23.09 -19.65 -13.17
N GLU A 153 23.70 -19.90 -14.29
CA GLU A 153 24.43 -21.14 -14.53
C GLU A 153 25.84 -21.07 -13.94
N PRO A 154 26.45 -22.20 -13.57
CA PRO A 154 27.83 -22.22 -13.10
C PRO A 154 28.80 -21.56 -14.10
N GLY A 155 29.56 -20.57 -13.61
CA GLY A 155 30.51 -19.82 -14.41
C GLY A 155 29.89 -18.78 -15.36
N ARG A 156 28.56 -18.59 -15.35
CA ARG A 156 27.89 -17.56 -16.16
C ARG A 156 27.26 -16.49 -15.27
N PRO A 157 27.40 -15.21 -15.63
CA PRO A 157 26.75 -14.14 -14.88
C PRO A 157 25.22 -14.15 -15.07
N GLY A 158 24.51 -13.75 -14.00
CA GLY A 158 23.09 -13.45 -14.03
C GLY A 158 22.84 -12.01 -13.65
N SER A 159 21.73 -11.43 -14.10
CA SER A 159 21.44 -10.01 -13.84
C SER A 159 19.99 -9.78 -13.43
N VAL A 160 19.78 -8.72 -12.63
CA VAL A 160 18.44 -8.24 -12.24
C VAL A 160 18.46 -6.72 -12.10
N ASN A 161 17.35 -6.07 -12.43
CA ASN A 161 17.20 -4.65 -12.19
C ASN A 161 16.57 -4.39 -10.82
N VAL A 162 17.33 -3.79 -9.89
CA VAL A 162 16.86 -3.53 -8.51
C VAL A 162 15.81 -2.42 -8.45
N LEU A 163 15.71 -1.55 -9.44
CA LEU A 163 14.68 -0.52 -9.51
C LEU A 163 13.30 -1.09 -9.84
N SER A 164 13.22 -2.29 -10.44
CA SER A 164 11.94 -2.97 -10.71
C SER A 164 11.18 -3.35 -9.43
N ALA A 165 11.89 -3.47 -8.31
CA ALA A 165 11.35 -3.83 -7.00
C ALA A 165 11.26 -2.64 -6.04
N ALA A 166 11.64 -1.45 -6.47
CA ALA A 166 11.63 -0.21 -5.71
C ALA A 166 10.43 0.68 -6.07
N PRO A 167 10.08 1.68 -5.25
CA PRO A 167 9.11 2.70 -5.61
C PRO A 167 9.49 3.43 -6.91
N ALA A 168 8.50 3.90 -7.66
CA ALA A 168 8.74 4.66 -8.89
C ALA A 168 9.60 5.91 -8.63
N GLY A 169 10.53 6.19 -9.52
CA GLY A 169 11.46 7.32 -9.41
C GLY A 169 12.62 7.10 -8.43
N SER A 170 12.78 5.88 -7.89
CA SER A 170 13.93 5.52 -7.08
C SER A 170 15.22 5.46 -7.92
N THR A 171 16.35 5.66 -7.26
CA THR A 171 17.69 5.51 -7.83
C THR A 171 18.46 4.42 -7.09
N ALA A 172 19.24 3.64 -7.81
CA ALA A 172 20.11 2.65 -7.19
C ALA A 172 21.33 3.35 -6.57
N ILE A 173 21.68 2.96 -5.33
CA ILE A 173 22.78 3.60 -4.58
C ILE A 173 23.97 2.66 -4.46
N SER A 174 23.76 1.43 -3.98
CA SER A 174 24.83 0.47 -3.73
C SER A 174 24.33 -0.95 -3.66
N VAL A 175 25.26 -1.89 -3.78
CA VAL A 175 25.10 -3.30 -3.46
C VAL A 175 26.22 -3.76 -2.53
N THR A 176 25.94 -4.74 -1.69
CA THR A 176 26.99 -5.44 -0.93
C THR A 176 27.60 -6.55 -1.78
N GLN A 177 28.81 -6.99 -1.43
CA GLN A 177 29.41 -8.13 -2.10
C GLN A 177 28.83 -9.44 -1.53
N PRO A 178 28.43 -10.38 -2.40
CA PRO A 178 28.02 -11.72 -2.00
C PRO A 178 29.21 -12.57 -1.52
N GLY A 179 28.91 -13.69 -0.87
CA GLY A 179 29.93 -14.58 -0.33
C GLY A 179 30.67 -15.43 -1.37
N ASN A 180 29.98 -15.75 -2.48
CA ASN A 180 30.48 -16.71 -3.47
C ASN A 180 30.46 -16.17 -4.90
N GLY A 181 30.64 -14.87 -5.05
CA GLY A 181 30.64 -14.19 -6.36
C GLY A 181 31.00 -12.73 -6.24
N ASP A 182 30.89 -12.03 -7.34
CA ASP A 182 31.02 -10.58 -7.44
C ASP A 182 29.72 -9.96 -7.93
N ALA A 183 29.27 -8.88 -7.28
CA ALA A 183 28.08 -8.15 -7.66
C ALA A 183 28.41 -6.73 -8.09
N GLN A 184 28.10 -6.39 -9.33
CA GLN A 184 28.34 -5.07 -9.91
C GLN A 184 27.03 -4.37 -10.21
N LEU A 185 26.90 -3.13 -9.70
CA LEU A 185 25.76 -2.25 -9.91
C LEU A 185 26.07 -1.24 -11.02
N SER A 186 25.20 -1.15 -12.02
CA SER A 186 25.20 -0.11 -13.02
C SER A 186 24.32 1.09 -12.61
N TYR A 187 24.53 2.24 -13.23
CA TYR A 187 23.83 3.49 -12.89
C TYR A 187 22.31 3.42 -13.18
N ASP A 188 21.89 2.57 -14.11
CA ASP A 188 20.48 2.33 -14.49
C ASP A 188 19.78 1.26 -13.63
N GLY A 189 20.45 0.82 -12.55
CA GLY A 189 19.91 -0.09 -11.56
C GLY A 189 20.04 -1.57 -11.90
N TRP A 190 20.76 -1.94 -12.96
CA TRP A 190 21.07 -3.35 -13.19
C TRP A 190 22.19 -3.80 -12.27
N VAL A 191 22.00 -4.96 -11.66
CA VAL A 191 23.03 -5.66 -10.91
C VAL A 191 23.36 -6.94 -11.65
N THR A 192 24.65 -7.10 -11.95
CA THR A 192 25.20 -8.32 -12.54
C THR A 192 25.97 -9.08 -11.47
N TYR A 193 25.54 -10.30 -11.19
CA TYR A 193 26.23 -11.23 -10.31
C TYR A 193 27.04 -12.22 -11.14
N THR A 194 28.32 -12.32 -10.82
CA THR A 194 29.25 -13.28 -11.45
C THR A 194 29.68 -14.31 -10.39
N PRO A 195 29.26 -15.59 -10.50
CA PRO A 195 29.65 -16.60 -9.52
C PRO A 195 31.15 -16.86 -9.56
N THR A 196 31.73 -17.16 -8.39
CA THR A 196 33.10 -17.68 -8.28
C THR A 196 33.24 -18.97 -9.10
N PRO A 197 34.36 -19.19 -9.82
CA PRO A 197 34.56 -20.39 -10.60
C PRO A 197 34.35 -21.67 -9.76
N GLY A 198 33.50 -22.57 -10.26
CA GLY A 198 33.17 -23.84 -9.58
C GLY A 198 32.10 -23.74 -8.51
N PHE A 199 31.61 -22.54 -8.19
CA PHE A 199 30.53 -22.38 -7.23
C PHE A 199 29.19 -22.86 -7.81
N THR A 200 28.45 -23.63 -7.01
CA THR A 200 27.04 -23.99 -7.22
C THR A 200 26.32 -23.89 -5.88
N GLY A 201 25.05 -23.48 -5.91
CA GLY A 201 24.23 -23.33 -4.71
C GLY A 201 23.62 -21.96 -4.56
N TYR A 202 23.35 -21.58 -3.32
CA TYR A 202 22.69 -20.32 -3.00
C TYR A 202 23.67 -19.29 -2.45
N ASP A 203 23.47 -18.05 -2.89
CA ASP A 203 24.18 -16.89 -2.40
C ASP A 203 23.20 -15.73 -2.17
N ARG A 204 23.65 -14.67 -1.53
CA ARG A 204 22.80 -13.51 -1.22
C ARG A 204 23.65 -12.26 -1.06
N PHE A 205 23.09 -11.15 -1.50
CA PHE A 205 23.63 -9.83 -1.24
C PHE A 205 22.50 -8.80 -1.03
N GLU A 206 22.83 -7.65 -0.45
CA GLU A 206 21.89 -6.58 -0.23
C GLU A 206 22.04 -5.50 -1.29
N TYR A 207 20.97 -4.78 -1.56
CA TYR A 207 20.97 -3.58 -2.37
C TYR A 207 20.29 -2.42 -1.66
N VAL A 208 20.72 -1.21 -1.95
CA VAL A 208 20.18 0.03 -1.41
C VAL A 208 19.69 0.90 -2.55
N VAL A 209 18.47 1.39 -2.43
CA VAL A 209 17.89 2.38 -3.35
C VAL A 209 17.50 3.65 -2.59
N GLY A 210 17.66 4.80 -3.23
CA GLY A 210 17.15 6.08 -2.76
C GLY A 210 15.79 6.36 -3.37
N THR A 211 14.83 6.74 -2.56
CA THR A 211 13.52 7.20 -3.04
C THR A 211 13.55 8.68 -3.40
N PRO A 212 12.59 9.19 -4.20
CA PRO A 212 12.45 10.64 -4.44
C PRO A 212 12.31 11.46 -3.15
N ALA A 213 11.82 10.85 -2.07
CA ALA A 213 11.71 11.43 -0.73
C ALA A 213 13.03 11.44 0.06
N ALA A 214 14.16 11.19 -0.57
CA ALA A 214 15.47 11.05 0.08
C ALA A 214 15.56 9.93 1.15
N ALA A 215 14.58 9.04 1.23
CA ALA A 215 14.67 7.86 2.08
C ALA A 215 15.51 6.77 1.41
N LYS A 216 16.34 6.09 2.21
CA LYS A 216 17.11 4.92 1.76
C LYS A 216 16.33 3.65 2.12
N LEU A 217 16.15 2.78 1.14
CA LEU A 217 15.51 1.48 1.33
C LEU A 217 16.54 0.40 1.05
N THR A 218 16.67 -0.53 1.99
CA THR A 218 17.53 -1.71 1.84
C THR A 218 16.66 -2.93 1.61
N SER A 219 17.07 -3.77 0.68
CA SER A 219 16.50 -5.09 0.44
C SER A 219 17.60 -6.03 -0.07
N HIS A 220 17.22 -7.22 -0.50
CA HIS A 220 18.20 -8.22 -0.86
C HIS A 220 17.88 -8.90 -2.20
N VAL A 221 18.92 -9.49 -2.77
CA VAL A 221 18.85 -10.36 -3.93
C VAL A 221 19.31 -11.74 -3.47
N ASN A 222 18.46 -12.74 -3.67
CA ASN A 222 18.86 -14.13 -3.53
C ASN A 222 19.35 -14.64 -4.87
N VAL A 223 20.43 -15.37 -4.85
CA VAL A 223 21.04 -15.96 -6.03
C VAL A 223 20.99 -17.46 -5.93
N PHE A 224 20.62 -18.12 -7.00
CA PHE A 224 20.81 -19.55 -7.19
C PHE A 224 21.75 -19.78 -8.38
N VAL A 225 22.82 -20.52 -8.15
CA VAL A 225 23.76 -20.92 -9.20
C VAL A 225 23.66 -22.43 -9.36
N GLY A 226 23.14 -22.88 -10.48
CA GLY A 226 22.94 -24.29 -10.73
C GLY A 226 22.41 -24.56 -12.13
N PRO A 227 22.16 -25.83 -12.49
CA PRO A 227 21.55 -26.16 -13.76
C PRO A 227 20.15 -25.55 -13.83
N THR A 228 19.79 -25.00 -14.99
CA THR A 228 18.48 -24.37 -15.24
C THR A 228 17.27 -25.29 -15.05
N ALA A 229 17.50 -26.59 -14.91
CA ALA A 229 16.47 -27.61 -14.67
C ALA A 229 16.11 -27.80 -13.19
N HIS A 230 16.34 -26.82 -12.33
CA HIS A 230 15.88 -26.91 -10.94
C HIS A 230 14.35 -26.85 -10.85
N ILE A 231 13.81 -27.41 -9.78
CA ILE A 231 12.35 -27.52 -9.61
C ILE A 231 11.73 -26.13 -9.47
N PRO A 232 10.80 -25.73 -10.37
CA PRO A 232 10.11 -24.43 -10.25
C PRO A 232 9.41 -24.31 -8.90
N GLY A 233 9.56 -23.16 -8.25
CA GLY A 233 8.89 -22.86 -6.97
C GLY A 233 9.68 -23.21 -5.72
N VAL A 234 10.82 -23.86 -5.83
CA VAL A 234 11.73 -24.11 -4.70
C VAL A 234 12.49 -22.85 -4.29
N PHE A 235 12.60 -21.88 -5.19
CA PHE A 235 13.24 -20.61 -4.89
C PHE A 235 12.37 -19.81 -3.93
N PRO A 236 12.88 -19.32 -2.79
CA PRO A 236 12.08 -18.56 -1.83
C PRO A 236 11.42 -17.35 -2.49
N GLN A 237 10.10 -17.29 -2.45
CA GLN A 237 9.32 -16.16 -2.98
C GLN A 237 9.52 -14.90 -2.11
N HIS A 238 9.70 -15.09 -0.81
CA HIS A 238 9.87 -14.06 0.20
C HIS A 238 11.03 -14.44 1.13
N PRO A 239 12.26 -14.12 0.73
CA PRO A 239 13.44 -14.54 1.48
C PRO A 239 13.58 -13.89 2.86
N THR A 240 12.78 -12.87 3.18
CA THR A 240 12.70 -12.29 4.52
C THR A 240 11.91 -13.17 5.50
N ASP A 241 11.00 -13.99 5.00
CA ASP A 241 10.11 -14.80 5.81
C ASP A 241 10.66 -16.19 6.08
N VAL A 242 11.66 -16.57 5.30
CA VAL A 242 12.33 -17.86 5.43
C VAL A 242 13.77 -17.61 5.82
N ALA A 243 14.21 -18.17 6.93
CA ALA A 243 15.61 -18.17 7.31
C ALA A 243 16.40 -18.88 6.20
N PHE A 244 16.88 -18.10 5.24
CA PHE A 244 17.66 -18.61 4.14
C PHE A 244 18.99 -19.15 4.69
N ARG A 245 19.15 -20.47 4.62
CA ARG A 245 20.36 -21.15 5.07
C ARG A 245 21.01 -21.82 3.86
N PRO A 246 22.04 -21.20 3.27
CA PRO A 246 22.66 -21.68 2.03
C PRO A 246 23.08 -23.14 2.08
N TRP A 247 23.48 -23.64 3.26
CA TRP A 247 23.90 -25.04 3.45
C TRP A 247 22.74 -26.05 3.43
N GLN A 248 21.49 -25.63 3.47
CA GLN A 248 20.33 -26.52 3.39
C GLN A 248 19.92 -26.83 1.95
N TRP A 249 20.48 -26.09 0.99
CA TRP A 249 20.06 -26.14 -0.39
C TRP A 249 21.01 -26.80 -1.39
N PRO A 250 22.34 -26.90 -1.13
CA PRO A 250 23.26 -27.54 -2.06
C PRO A 250 22.98 -29.05 -2.26
N GLU A 251 22.35 -29.64 -1.28
CA GLU A 251 22.02 -31.07 -1.29
C GLU A 251 20.74 -31.39 -2.09
N LEU A 252 20.08 -30.33 -2.61
CA LEU A 252 18.85 -30.43 -3.38
C LEU A 252 18.99 -31.09 -4.76
N ILE A 253 20.19 -31.26 -5.27
CA ILE A 253 20.40 -31.93 -6.56
C ILE A 253 20.39 -33.46 -6.38
N GLY A 254 19.68 -33.95 -5.43
CA GLY A 254 19.52 -35.40 -5.22
C GLY A 254 18.54 -35.75 -4.12
N GLU A 255 18.35 -34.90 -3.15
CA GLU A 255 17.43 -35.17 -2.04
C GLU A 255 16.68 -33.88 -1.67
N MET A 256 15.37 -33.95 -1.56
CA MET A 256 14.57 -32.81 -1.16
C MET A 256 14.89 -32.37 0.27
N PRO A 257 15.25 -31.12 0.54
CA PRO A 257 15.57 -30.61 1.87
C PRO A 257 14.34 -30.27 2.71
N TRP A 258 13.19 -30.67 2.27
CA TRP A 258 11.99 -30.56 3.08
C TRP A 258 12.08 -31.54 4.23
N PRO A 259 11.72 -31.17 5.45
CA PRO A 259 11.41 -32.15 6.45
C PRO A 259 10.41 -33.09 5.81
N ARG A 260 10.77 -34.35 5.63
CA ARG A 260 9.84 -35.37 5.13
C ARG A 260 8.62 -35.27 6.05
N PRO A 261 7.39 -35.18 5.51
CA PRO A 261 6.22 -35.25 6.35
C PRO A 261 6.37 -36.48 7.20
N ASP A 262 6.24 -36.27 8.49
CA ASP A 262 6.45 -37.29 9.51
C ASP A 262 5.72 -38.59 9.12
N GLN A 263 6.45 -39.59 8.72
CA GLN A 263 5.91 -40.90 8.35
C GLN A 263 5.37 -41.64 9.57
N SER A 264 5.55 -41.09 10.80
CA SER A 264 5.01 -41.67 12.01
C SER A 264 3.49 -41.62 12.10
N ALA A 265 2.84 -40.76 11.28
CA ALA A 265 1.39 -40.63 11.24
C ALA A 265 0.66 -41.69 10.39
N ARG A 266 1.37 -42.58 9.69
CA ARG A 266 0.75 -43.64 8.87
C ARG A 266 0.61 -45.00 9.55
N ASN A 267 1.07 -45.13 10.79
CA ASN A 267 1.01 -46.41 11.55
C ASN A 267 0.19 -46.29 12.84
N ARG A 268 -0.92 -45.55 12.82
CA ARG A 268 -1.94 -45.65 13.88
C ARG A 268 -3.31 -45.81 13.26
#